data_ae04fd82d4071b7f580bf60403b158c3
#
_entry.id   ae04fd82d4071b7f580bf60403b158c3
#
_cell.length_a   1.000
_cell.length_b   1.000
_cell.length_c   1.000
_cell.angle_alpha   90.00
_cell.angle_beta   90.00
_cell.angle_gamma   90.00
#
_symmetry.space_group_name_H-M   'P 1'
#
loop_
_entity.id
_entity.type
_entity.pdbx_description
1 polymer ?
#
loop_
_entity_poly.entity_id
_entity_poly.type
_entity_poly.pdbx_seq_one_letter_code
_entity_poly.pdbx_strand_id
1 'polypeptide(L)' 'MSIIFTKHFLIKLAQRKINRQFVVETIKSPDLTRPSYGFREELYRKFGKYFLKVVVKKRKQHIIVLTTHWIAKTKNKL' A
#
# COMPACT_ATOMS: atom_id res chain seq x y z
N MET A 1 -15.85 2.87 -4.09
CA MET A 1 -14.79 2.11 -4.77
C MET A 1 -14.40 0.92 -3.91
N SER A 2 -14.35 -0.26 -4.51
CA SER A 2 -14.05 -1.49 -3.78
C SER A 2 -12.56 -1.74 -3.71
N ILE A 3 -12.11 -2.19 -2.54
CA ILE A 3 -10.71 -2.57 -2.34
C ILE A 3 -10.67 -4.10 -2.41
N ILE A 4 -9.87 -4.63 -3.32
CA ILE A 4 -9.76 -6.07 -3.53
C ILE A 4 -8.39 -6.53 -3.06
N PHE A 5 -8.39 -7.48 -2.12
CA PHE A 5 -7.16 -8.11 -1.64
C PHE A 5 -7.03 -9.46 -2.34
N THR A 6 -5.98 -9.60 -3.14
CA THR A 6 -5.73 -10.89 -3.79
C THR A 6 -5.30 -11.92 -2.76
N LYS A 7 -5.49 -13.19 -3.09
CA LYS A 7 -5.07 -14.28 -2.21
C LYS A 7 -3.57 -14.19 -1.94
N HIS A 8 -2.79 -13.94 -2.98
CA HIS A 8 -1.35 -13.80 -2.84
C HIS A 8 -0.99 -12.66 -1.88
N PHE A 9 -1.67 -11.53 -2.02
CA PHE A 9 -1.43 -10.40 -1.13
C PHE A 9 -1.72 -10.75 0.33
N LEU A 10 -2.83 -11.45 0.58
CA LEU A 10 -3.19 -11.81 1.95
C LEU A 10 -2.17 -12.74 2.58
N ILE A 11 -1.60 -13.66 1.80
CA ILE A 11 -0.54 -14.53 2.28
C ILE A 11 0.69 -13.70 2.67
N LYS A 12 1.09 -12.77 1.82
CA LYS A 12 2.24 -11.91 2.10
C LYS A 12 2.01 -11.02 3.31
N LEU A 13 0.78 -10.52 3.43
CA LEU A 13 0.41 -9.67 4.57
C LEU A 13 0.62 -10.42 5.88
N ALA A 14 0.14 -11.66 5.93
CA ALA A 14 0.30 -12.50 7.12
C ALA A 14 1.77 -12.81 7.40
N GLN A 15 2.54 -13.14 6.37
CA GLN A 15 3.96 -13.45 6.52
C GLN A 15 4.74 -12.26 7.04
N ARG A 16 4.39 -11.06 6.62
CA ARG A 16 5.07 -9.83 7.02
C ARG A 16 4.50 -9.24 8.30
N LYS A 17 3.46 -9.86 8.83
CA LYS A 17 2.81 -9.41 10.08
C LYS A 17 2.37 -7.96 10.00
N ILE A 18 1.80 -7.58 8.88
CA ILE A 18 1.27 -6.23 8.69
C ILE A 18 -0.23 -6.25 8.94
N ASN A 19 -0.70 -5.31 9.74
CA ASN A 19 -2.11 -5.20 10.06
C ASN A 19 -2.88 -4.69 8.83
N ARG A 20 -3.93 -5.41 8.45
CA ARG A 20 -4.77 -5.03 7.30
C ARG A 20 -5.30 -3.61 7.43
N GLN A 21 -5.63 -3.20 8.65
CA GLN A 21 -6.20 -1.87 8.88
C GLN A 21 -5.24 -0.77 8.42
N PHE A 22 -3.94 -0.95 8.64
CA PHE A 22 -2.94 0.01 8.17
C PHE A 22 -2.93 0.12 6.65
N VAL A 23 -3.13 -1.01 5.97
CA VAL A 23 -3.20 -1.01 4.51
C VAL A 23 -4.40 -0.22 4.04
N VAL A 24 -5.56 -0.45 4.65
CA VAL A 24 -6.78 0.25 4.30
C VAL A 24 -6.63 1.76 4.52
N GLU A 25 -6.04 2.14 5.65
CA GLU A 25 -5.84 3.56 5.95
C GLU A 25 -4.88 4.21 4.95
N THR A 26 -3.85 3.49 4.55
CA THR A 26 -2.92 4.01 3.56
C THR A 26 -3.61 4.25 2.22
N ILE A 27 -4.49 3.34 1.83
CA ILE A 27 -5.22 3.48 0.58
C ILE A 27 -6.19 4.66 0.63
N LYS A 28 -6.87 4.82 1.75
CA LYS A 28 -7.87 5.87 1.88
C LYS A 28 -7.27 7.26 2.04
N SER A 29 -6.11 7.35 2.68
CA SER A 29 -5.53 8.64 3.05
C SER A 29 -4.02 8.59 2.99
N PRO A 30 -3.44 8.42 1.81
CA PRO A 30 -1.99 8.37 1.70
C PRO A 30 -1.36 9.74 1.95
N ASP A 31 -0.17 9.74 2.54
CA ASP A 31 0.61 10.96 2.69
C ASP A 31 1.34 11.31 1.40
N LEU A 32 1.65 10.30 0.60
CA LEU A 32 2.38 10.48 -0.64
C LEU A 32 1.91 9.43 -1.63
N THR A 33 1.75 9.85 -2.88
CA THR A 33 1.35 8.96 -3.96
C THR A 33 2.35 9.13 -5.10
N ARG A 34 2.81 8.01 -5.65
CA ARG A 34 3.73 8.00 -6.78
C ARG A 34 3.21 7.08 -7.86
N PRO A 35 3.35 7.46 -9.13
CA PRO A 35 3.03 6.54 -10.21
C PRO A 35 4.09 5.44 -10.32
N SER A 36 3.67 4.30 -10.81
CA SER A 36 4.55 3.19 -11.09
C SER A 36 4.12 2.63 -12.44
N TYR A 37 4.93 1.72 -13.02
CA TYR A 37 4.55 1.26 -14.35
C TYR A 37 3.42 0.24 -14.30
N GLY A 38 2.80 0.02 -15.47
CA GLY A 38 1.70 -0.91 -15.59
C GLY A 38 0.43 -0.36 -14.96
N PHE A 39 0.27 0.96 -14.97
CA PHE A 39 -0.90 1.62 -14.36
C PHE A 39 -1.03 1.34 -12.88
N ARG A 40 0.10 1.12 -12.21
CA ARG A 40 0.15 0.92 -10.77
C ARG A 40 0.42 2.24 -10.09
N GLU A 41 0.07 2.31 -8.82
CA GLU A 41 0.40 3.44 -7.97
C GLU A 41 1.01 2.94 -6.67
N GLU A 42 1.96 3.70 -6.17
CA GLU A 42 2.58 3.44 -4.89
C GLU A 42 2.02 4.46 -3.91
N LEU A 43 1.41 3.95 -2.85
CA LEU A 43 0.81 4.79 -1.82
C LEU A 43 1.62 4.64 -0.55
N TYR A 44 1.91 5.76 0.10
CA TYR A 44 2.73 5.77 1.31
C TYR A 44 2.00 6.49 2.41
N ARG A 45 2.03 5.95 3.59
CA ARG A 45 1.49 6.63 4.76
C ARG A 45 2.40 6.38 5.95
N LYS A 46 2.64 7.43 6.73
CA LYS A 46 3.51 7.36 7.89
C LYS A 46 2.74 6.78 9.08
N PHE A 47 3.35 5.79 9.73
CA PHE A 47 2.86 5.23 10.97
C PHE A 47 4.03 5.20 11.95
N GLY A 48 4.09 6.18 12.84
CA GLY A 48 5.20 6.27 13.77
C GLY A 48 6.51 6.57 13.05
N LYS A 49 7.47 5.65 13.19
CA LYS A 49 8.80 5.84 12.60
C LYS A 49 8.92 5.33 11.18
N TYR A 50 7.91 4.63 10.69
CA TYR A 50 8.01 3.96 9.40
C TYR A 50 6.91 4.42 8.49
N PHE A 51 7.17 4.27 7.20
CA PHE A 51 6.13 4.44 6.19
C PHE A 51 5.65 3.07 5.75
N LEU A 52 4.36 2.93 5.57
CA LEU A 52 3.82 1.75 4.94
C LEU A 52 3.65 2.06 3.45
N LYS A 53 4.27 1.24 2.62
CA LYS A 53 4.14 1.32 1.18
C LYS A 53 3.12 0.31 0.73
N VAL A 54 2.14 0.75 -0.05
CA VAL A 54 1.13 -0.13 -0.61
C VAL A 54 1.11 0.11 -2.11
N VAL A 55 1.27 -0.94 -2.90
CA VAL A 55 1.20 -0.84 -4.34
C VAL A 55 -0.15 -1.35 -4.80
N VAL A 56 -0.86 -0.51 -5.55
CA VAL A 56 -2.20 -0.84 -6.01
C VAL A 56 -2.29 -0.64 -7.51
N LYS A 57 -3.29 -1.28 -8.10
CA LYS A 57 -3.67 -1.08 -9.48
C LYS A 57 -5.12 -0.65 -9.50
N LYS A 58 -5.39 0.50 -10.09
CA LYS A 58 -6.75 1.01 -10.15
C LYS A 58 -7.44 0.53 -11.41
N ARG A 59 -8.67 0.07 -11.23
CA ARG A 59 -9.52 -0.40 -12.32
C ARG A 59 -10.90 0.17 -12.10
N LYS A 60 -11.35 1.07 -12.95
CA LYS A 60 -12.68 1.66 -12.87
C LYS A 60 -13.14 1.88 -11.44
N GLN A 61 -13.90 0.91 -10.89
CA GLN A 61 -14.47 1.01 -9.55
C GLN A 61 -13.76 0.17 -8.52
N HIS A 62 -12.58 -0.38 -8.87
CA HIS A 62 -11.85 -1.27 -7.99
C HIS A 62 -10.44 -0.81 -7.78
N ILE A 63 -9.94 -1.04 -6.59
CA ILE A 63 -8.52 -0.90 -6.26
C ILE A 63 -8.02 -2.28 -5.90
N ILE A 64 -7.10 -2.79 -6.71
CA ILE A 64 -6.53 -4.12 -6.48
C ILE A 64 -5.21 -3.93 -5.75
N VAL A 65 -5.10 -4.51 -4.57
CA VAL A 65 -3.89 -4.37 -3.74
C VAL A 65 -2.91 -5.45 -4.12
N LEU A 66 -1.73 -5.05 -4.58
CA LEU A 66 -0.74 -5.96 -5.11
C LEU A 66 0.31 -6.35 -4.10
N THR A 67 0.84 -5.39 -3.35
CA THR A 67 1.86 -5.68 -2.36
C THR A 67 1.93 -4.58 -1.32
N THR A 68 2.54 -4.88 -0.18
CA THR A 68 2.75 -3.92 0.89
C THR A 68 3.99 -4.29 1.69
N HIS A 69 4.70 -3.30 2.17
CA HIS A 69 5.81 -3.53 3.11
C HIS A 69 6.15 -2.24 3.85
N TRP A 70 6.76 -2.43 5.01
CA TRP A 70 7.26 -1.32 5.78
C TRP A 70 8.54 -0.78 5.16
N ILE A 71 8.67 0.53 5.17
CA ILE A 71 9.87 1.21 4.68
C ILE A 71 10.34 2.10 5.81
N ALA A 72 11.63 1.98 6.13
CA ALA A 72 12.22 2.86 7.11
C ALA A 72 12.19 4.29 6.57
N LYS A 73 11.97 5.27 7.43
CA LYS A 73 11.97 6.65 7.06
C LYS A 73 13.33 6.99 6.43
N THR A 74 13.28 7.46 5.20
CA THR A 74 14.51 7.88 4.53
C THR A 74 14.60 9.39 4.55
N LYS A 75 15.83 9.88 4.51
CA LYS A 75 16.05 11.32 4.62
C LYS A 75 15.54 12.09 3.43
N ASN A 76 15.63 11.50 2.26
CA ASN A 76 15.43 12.26 1.03
C ASN A 76 14.31 11.79 0.14
N LYS A 77 13.62 10.76 0.52
CA LYS A 77 12.72 10.11 -0.43
C LYS A 77 11.26 10.34 -0.16
N LEU A 78 10.93 10.69 1.03
CA LEU A 78 9.52 10.85 1.37
C LEU A 78 9.30 12.13 2.14
#